data_7f8e8e66d07f74210e9d7a58d8cbd231
#
_entry.id   7f8e8e66d07f74210e9d7a58d8cbd231
#
_cell.length_a   1.000
_cell.length_b   1.000
_cell.length_c   1.000
_cell.angle_alpha   90.00
_cell.angle_beta   90.00
_cell.angle_gamma   90.00
#
_symmetry.space_group_name_H-M   'P 1'
#
loop_
_entity.id
_entity.type
_entity.pdbx_description
1 polymer ?
#
loop_
_entity_poly.entity_id
_entity_poly.type
_entity_poly.pdbx_seq_one_letter_code
_entity_poly.pdbx_strand_id
1 'polypeptide(L)'
;MLDVTLTINGRDFSSRLTQYSVEQEITYPDVVTTLDGTEHYGKPHKRDIINFRLLMFDDNQAQEDYDILTASTLLVTYTNPQAQNQLKVNRVMKVTSNLLATFGIRSWNGLRYYTGGQITLRSVAVE
;
A
#
# COMPACT_ATOMS: atom_id res chain seq x y z
N MET A 1 -14.00 -11.81 4.62
CA MET A 1 -13.73 -10.36 4.73
C MET A 1 -12.63 -10.14 5.75
N LEU A 2 -11.64 -9.35 5.39
CA LEU A 2 -10.55 -9.03 6.31
C LEU A 2 -10.98 -7.92 7.27
N ASP A 3 -10.65 -8.08 8.54
CA ASP A 3 -10.97 -7.11 9.60
C ASP A 3 -9.86 -6.06 9.71
N VAL A 4 -9.68 -5.28 8.64
CA VAL A 4 -8.70 -4.22 8.57
C VAL A 4 -9.34 -3.00 7.90
N THR A 5 -8.78 -1.83 8.18
CA THR A 5 -9.20 -0.57 7.56
C THR A 5 -8.18 -0.16 6.51
N LEU A 6 -8.64 0.17 5.32
CA LEU A 6 -7.82 0.79 4.28
C LEU A 6 -8.65 1.81 3.55
N THR A 7 -8.32 3.09 3.72
CA THR A 7 -8.99 4.23 3.09
C THR A 7 -7.93 5.08 2.40
N ILE A 8 -8.13 5.39 1.13
CA ILE A 8 -7.21 6.20 0.33
C ILE A 8 -7.97 7.40 -0.21
N ASN A 9 -7.54 8.60 0.13
CA ASN A 9 -8.16 9.87 -0.28
C ASN A 9 -9.68 9.88 -0.05
N GLY A 10 -10.11 9.30 1.07
CA GLY A 10 -11.52 9.24 1.44
C GLY A 10 -12.32 8.10 0.85
N ARG A 11 -11.72 7.31 -0.06
CA ARG A 11 -12.37 6.13 -0.64
C ARG A 11 -12.02 4.89 0.18
N ASP A 12 -13.05 4.21 0.68
CA ASP A 12 -12.88 3.03 1.52
C ASP A 12 -12.71 1.77 0.66
N PHE A 13 -11.58 1.10 0.84
CA PHE A 13 -11.28 -0.17 0.17
C PHE A 13 -11.43 -1.38 1.09
N SER A 14 -11.76 -1.16 2.36
CA SER A 14 -11.70 -2.21 3.40
C SER A 14 -12.56 -3.41 3.08
N SER A 15 -13.78 -3.19 2.57
CA SER A 15 -14.73 -4.27 2.26
C SER A 15 -14.38 -5.05 0.98
N ARG A 16 -13.44 -4.54 0.19
CA ARG A 16 -13.07 -5.14 -1.09
C ARG A 16 -11.73 -5.88 -1.05
N LEU A 17 -11.08 -5.92 0.10
CA LEU A 17 -9.77 -6.56 0.25
C LEU A 17 -9.90 -8.08 0.24
N THR A 18 -9.12 -8.74 -0.61
CA THR A 18 -8.95 -10.20 -0.58
C THR A 18 -7.64 -10.59 0.08
N GLN A 19 -6.66 -9.71 0.05
CA GLN A 19 -5.36 -9.91 0.67
C GLN A 19 -4.84 -8.57 1.15
N TYR A 20 -4.23 -8.56 2.32
CA TYR A 20 -3.69 -7.34 2.91
C TYR A 20 -2.49 -7.71 3.78
N SER A 21 -1.39 -7.01 3.59
CA SER A 21 -0.22 -7.15 4.43
C SER A 21 0.50 -5.82 4.55
N VAL A 22 1.15 -5.60 5.68
CA VAL A 22 1.99 -4.43 5.91
C VAL A 22 3.38 -4.91 6.27
N GLU A 23 4.35 -4.44 5.50
CA GLU A 23 5.78 -4.68 5.75
C GLU A 23 6.43 -3.39 6.20
N GLN A 24 7.51 -3.51 6.95
CA GLN A 24 8.29 -2.37 7.36
C GLN A 24 9.66 -2.41 6.68
N GLU A 25 9.98 -1.36 5.93
CA GLU A 25 11.31 -1.17 5.35
C GLU A 25 12.17 -0.40 6.35
N ILE A 26 13.33 -0.95 6.68
CA ILE A 26 14.28 -0.32 7.61
C ILE A 26 15.57 -0.06 6.85
N THR A 27 15.98 1.20 6.80
CA THR A 27 17.25 1.61 6.18
C THR A 27 18.09 2.38 7.17
N TYR A 28 19.41 2.24 7.05
CA TYR A 28 20.39 2.93 7.89
C TYR A 28 21.24 3.83 7.00
N PRO A 29 20.82 5.10 6.79
CA PRO A 29 21.55 6.00 5.89
C PRO A 29 22.92 6.41 6.44
N ASP A 30 23.10 6.38 7.77
CA ASP A 30 24.33 6.80 8.42
C ASP A 30 25.04 5.59 9.04
N VAL A 31 26.03 5.06 8.33
CA VAL A 31 26.85 3.94 8.81
C VAL A 31 28.28 4.42 8.91
N VAL A 32 28.89 4.27 10.09
CA VAL A 32 30.29 4.60 10.34
C VAL A 32 31.02 3.33 10.76
N THR A 33 32.12 3.01 10.06
CA THR A 33 32.96 1.88 10.41
C THR A 33 34.21 2.41 11.16
N THR A 34 34.45 1.91 12.36
CA THR A 34 35.62 2.27 13.14
C THR A 34 36.84 1.47 12.71
N LEU A 35 38.02 1.87 13.19
CA LEU A 35 39.30 1.25 12.81
C LEU A 35 39.39 -0.23 13.17
N ASP A 36 38.64 -0.68 14.17
CA ASP A 36 38.58 -2.10 14.55
C ASP A 36 37.63 -2.94 13.69
N GLY A 37 37.01 -2.33 12.67
CA GLY A 37 36.07 -3.00 11.79
C GLY A 37 34.64 -3.03 12.28
N THR A 38 34.34 -2.42 13.43
CA THR A 38 32.99 -2.36 13.97
C THR A 38 32.16 -1.29 13.25
N GLU A 39 30.98 -1.67 12.78
CA GLU A 39 30.04 -0.74 12.16
C GLU A 39 29.13 -0.12 13.22
N HIS A 40 28.96 1.18 13.14
CA HIS A 40 28.06 1.93 14.00
C HIS A 40 26.95 2.53 13.15
N TYR A 41 25.69 2.19 13.46
CA TYR A 41 24.52 2.64 12.72
C TYR A 41 23.91 3.84 13.43
N GLY A 42 23.58 4.87 12.65
CA GLY A 42 22.78 5.98 13.12
C GLY A 42 21.32 5.58 13.27
N LYS A 43 20.43 6.58 13.38
CA LYS A 43 19.01 6.36 13.53
C LYS A 43 18.46 5.67 12.27
N PRO A 44 17.72 4.53 12.42
CA PRO A 44 17.12 3.88 11.25
C PRO A 44 15.98 4.70 10.68
N HIS A 45 15.83 4.65 9.36
CA HIS A 45 14.67 5.17 8.66
C HIS A 45 13.70 4.03 8.42
N LYS A 46 12.49 4.17 8.93
CA LYS A 46 11.44 3.16 8.81
C LYS A 46 10.31 3.68 7.95
N ARG A 47 9.86 2.86 7.01
CA ARG A 47 8.73 3.15 6.14
C ARG A 47 7.80 1.95 6.10
N ASP A 48 6.50 2.20 6.12
CA ASP A 48 5.52 1.15 5.95
C ASP A 48 5.26 0.91 4.46
N ILE A 49 5.15 -0.36 4.11
CA ILE A 49 4.81 -0.81 2.76
C ILE A 49 3.55 -1.64 2.88
N ILE A 50 2.50 -1.22 2.18
CA ILE A 50 1.21 -1.92 2.18
C ILE A 50 1.08 -2.67 0.87
N ASN A 51 0.85 -3.99 0.96
CA ASN A 51 0.51 -4.84 -0.17
C ASN A 51 -0.92 -5.30 -0.03
N PHE A 52 -1.74 -5.09 -1.05
CA PHE A 52 -3.12 -5.50 -0.98
C PHE A 52 -3.65 -5.92 -2.35
N ARG A 53 -4.73 -6.71 -2.33
CA ARG A 53 -5.49 -7.11 -3.52
C ARG A 53 -6.95 -6.83 -3.29
N LEU A 54 -7.63 -6.42 -4.36
CA LEU A 54 -9.04 -6.10 -4.33
C LEU A 54 -9.86 -7.22 -4.97
N LEU A 55 -11.12 -7.32 -4.55
CA LEU A 55 -12.10 -8.15 -5.21
C LEU A 55 -12.33 -7.67 -6.66
N MET A 56 -12.93 -8.56 -7.47
CA MET A 56 -13.36 -8.22 -8.82
C MET A 56 -14.31 -7.02 -8.80
N PHE A 57 -14.12 -6.08 -9.71
CA PHE A 57 -14.88 -4.84 -9.78
C PHE A 57 -15.20 -4.47 -11.22
N ASP A 58 -16.23 -3.63 -11.42
CA ASP A 58 -16.71 -3.24 -12.74
C ASP A 58 -15.91 -2.06 -13.33
N ASP A 59 -16.28 -1.62 -14.54
CA ASP A 59 -15.60 -0.54 -15.26
C ASP A 59 -15.64 0.78 -14.46
N ASN A 60 -16.76 1.11 -13.82
CA ASN A 60 -16.90 2.36 -13.08
C ASN A 60 -15.99 2.36 -11.86
N GLN A 61 -15.97 1.26 -11.11
CA GLN A 61 -15.09 1.12 -9.96
C GLN A 61 -13.63 1.14 -10.37
N ALA A 62 -13.29 0.48 -11.50
CA ALA A 62 -11.94 0.48 -12.02
C ALA A 62 -11.45 1.89 -12.35
N GLN A 63 -12.29 2.70 -12.99
CA GLN A 63 -11.94 4.07 -13.33
C GLN A 63 -11.76 4.93 -12.08
N GLU A 64 -12.67 4.82 -11.12
CA GLU A 64 -12.59 5.56 -9.86
C GLU A 64 -11.35 5.18 -9.05
N ASP A 65 -11.05 3.89 -8.97
CA ASP A 65 -9.86 3.41 -8.26
C ASP A 65 -8.58 3.88 -8.94
N TYR A 66 -8.54 3.82 -10.28
CA TYR A 66 -7.39 4.28 -11.05
C TYR A 66 -7.16 5.78 -10.83
N ASP A 67 -8.21 6.58 -10.87
CA ASP A 67 -8.11 8.04 -10.69
C ASP A 67 -7.57 8.37 -9.30
N ILE A 68 -8.01 7.66 -8.27
CA ILE A 68 -7.54 7.87 -6.90
C ILE A 68 -6.09 7.42 -6.75
N LEU A 69 -5.74 6.23 -7.25
CA LEU A 69 -4.41 5.65 -7.07
C LEU A 69 -3.34 6.38 -7.88
N THR A 70 -3.72 7.07 -8.95
CA THR A 70 -2.79 7.86 -9.76
C THR A 70 -2.72 9.33 -9.34
N ALA A 71 -3.43 9.72 -8.29
CA ALA A 71 -3.33 11.07 -7.75
C ALA A 71 -1.90 11.39 -7.29
N SER A 72 -1.52 12.66 -7.36
CA SER A 72 -0.17 13.09 -7.00
C SER A 72 0.15 12.87 -5.52
N THR A 73 -0.87 12.89 -4.67
CA THR A 73 -0.73 12.65 -3.23
C THR A 73 -1.81 11.68 -2.77
N LEU A 74 -1.40 10.62 -2.10
CA LEU A 74 -2.31 9.66 -1.49
C LEU A 74 -2.27 9.82 0.02
N LEU A 75 -3.40 10.21 0.61
CA LEU A 75 -3.58 10.21 2.06
C LEU A 75 -4.22 8.88 2.44
N VAL A 76 -3.47 8.05 3.14
CA VAL A 76 -3.87 6.68 3.45
C VAL A 76 -4.13 6.53 4.93
N THR A 77 -5.30 6.01 5.28
CA THR A 77 -5.63 5.57 6.63
C THR A 77 -5.72 4.05 6.60
N TYR A 78 -4.91 3.39 7.42
CA TYR A 78 -4.77 1.94 7.35
C TYR A 78 -4.51 1.32 8.72
N THR A 79 -4.87 0.04 8.86
CA THR A 79 -4.53 -0.75 10.04
C THR A 79 -3.18 -1.42 9.83
N ASN A 80 -2.26 -1.22 10.77
CA ASN A 80 -0.98 -1.92 10.77
C ASN A 80 -1.08 -3.14 11.70
N PRO A 81 -1.23 -4.36 11.16
CA PRO A 81 -1.40 -5.55 11.99
C PRO A 81 -0.14 -5.91 12.80
N GLN A 82 1.05 -5.48 12.34
CA GLN A 82 2.31 -5.75 13.04
C GLN A 82 2.48 -4.88 14.29
N ALA A 83 1.78 -3.75 14.36
CA ALA A 83 1.84 -2.82 15.48
C ALA A 83 0.60 -2.94 16.35
N GLN A 84 0.22 -4.16 16.73
CA GLN A 84 -0.95 -4.45 17.56
C GLN A 84 -2.26 -3.92 16.96
N ASN A 85 -2.41 -4.03 15.64
CA ASN A 85 -3.55 -3.52 14.89
C ASN A 85 -3.76 -2.01 15.05
N GLN A 86 -2.67 -1.27 15.20
CA GLN A 86 -2.73 0.18 15.32
C GLN A 86 -3.24 0.84 14.04
N LEU A 87 -4.18 1.75 14.19
CA LEU A 87 -4.69 2.54 13.08
C LEU A 87 -3.74 3.72 12.81
N LYS A 88 -3.21 3.77 11.59
CA LYS A 88 -2.41 4.89 11.09
C LYS A 88 -3.32 5.80 10.26
N VAL A 89 -3.32 7.07 10.55
CA VAL A 89 -4.26 8.03 9.96
C VAL A 89 -3.52 9.04 9.08
N ASN A 90 -4.05 9.28 7.88
CA ASN A 90 -3.58 10.32 6.96
C ASN A 90 -2.08 10.27 6.67
N ARG A 91 -1.55 9.07 6.44
CA ARG A 91 -0.17 8.89 6.03
C ARG A 91 -0.04 9.14 4.53
N VAL A 92 0.96 9.92 4.14
CA VAL A 92 1.23 10.18 2.72
C VAL A 92 1.99 9.00 2.13
N MET A 93 1.44 8.40 1.08
CA MET A 93 2.02 7.26 0.39
C MET A 93 1.98 7.45 -1.11
N LYS A 94 2.69 6.58 -1.84
CA LYS A 94 2.64 6.51 -3.29
C LYS A 94 2.61 5.07 -3.74
N VAL A 95 2.04 4.85 -4.93
CA VAL A 95 2.02 3.52 -5.55
C VAL A 95 3.39 3.24 -6.16
N THR A 96 3.96 2.09 -5.81
CA THR A 96 5.25 1.63 -6.34
C THR A 96 5.12 0.44 -7.28
N SER A 97 3.93 -0.19 -7.37
CA SER A 97 3.65 -1.25 -8.32
C SER A 97 3.15 -0.67 -9.65
N ASN A 98 3.20 -1.48 -10.72
CA ASN A 98 2.66 -1.09 -12.02
C ASN A 98 1.16 -1.41 -12.05
N LEU A 99 0.31 -0.39 -11.88
CA LEU A 99 -1.14 -0.56 -11.83
C LEU A 99 -1.70 -1.19 -13.10
N LEU A 100 -1.21 -0.77 -14.27
CA LEU A 100 -1.74 -1.26 -15.55
C LEU A 100 -1.45 -2.75 -15.76
N ALA A 101 -0.35 -3.24 -15.22
CA ALA A 101 0.03 -4.65 -15.33
C ALA A 101 -0.64 -5.53 -14.27
N THR A 102 -1.23 -4.93 -13.22
CA THR A 102 -1.80 -5.69 -12.12
C THR A 102 -3.26 -6.05 -12.32
N PHE A 103 -3.98 -5.38 -13.22
CA PHE A 103 -5.41 -5.61 -13.42
C PHE A 103 -5.65 -6.57 -14.59
N GLY A 104 -6.24 -7.71 -14.29
CA GLY A 104 -6.76 -8.61 -15.31
C GLY A 104 -8.19 -8.23 -15.67
N ILE A 105 -8.59 -8.48 -16.92
CA ILE A 105 -9.94 -8.18 -17.41
C ILE A 105 -10.66 -9.49 -17.65
N ARG A 106 -11.88 -9.60 -17.12
CA ARG A 106 -12.76 -10.75 -17.33
C ARG A 106 -14.12 -10.27 -17.83
N SER A 107 -14.75 -11.07 -18.67
CA SER A 107 -16.08 -10.78 -19.19
C SER A 107 -17.10 -11.77 -18.61
N TRP A 108 -18.24 -11.25 -18.16
CA TRP A 108 -19.33 -12.05 -17.65
C TRP A 108 -20.66 -11.33 -17.91
N ASN A 109 -21.63 -12.04 -18.52
CA ASN A 109 -22.93 -11.47 -18.87
C ASN A 109 -22.84 -10.17 -19.68
N GLY A 110 -21.87 -10.07 -20.60
CA GLY A 110 -21.67 -8.87 -21.41
C GLY A 110 -21.04 -7.69 -20.68
N LEU A 111 -20.73 -7.84 -19.42
CA LEU A 111 -20.05 -6.81 -18.62
C LEU A 111 -18.59 -7.16 -18.43
N ARG A 112 -17.76 -6.14 -18.33
CA ARG A 112 -16.33 -6.32 -18.01
C ARG A 112 -16.12 -6.19 -16.51
N TYR A 113 -15.31 -7.09 -15.97
CA TYR A 113 -14.90 -7.08 -14.58
C TYR A 113 -13.39 -7.12 -14.50
N TYR A 114 -12.84 -6.37 -13.57
CA TYR A 114 -11.41 -6.29 -13.35
C TYR A 114 -11.06 -7.09 -12.10
N THR A 115 -10.09 -8.00 -12.24
CA THR A 115 -9.52 -8.70 -11.09
C THR A 115 -8.26 -7.98 -10.69
N GLY A 116 -8.19 -7.54 -9.44
CA GLY A 116 -7.04 -6.82 -8.94
C GLY A 116 -5.83 -7.73 -8.82
N GLY A 117 -4.71 -7.30 -9.40
CA GLY A 117 -3.42 -7.80 -9.02
C GLY A 117 -2.98 -7.15 -7.70
N GLN A 118 -1.76 -7.46 -7.30
CA GLN A 118 -1.21 -6.87 -6.08
C GLN A 118 -0.86 -5.41 -6.29
N ILE A 119 -1.35 -4.55 -5.41
CA ILE A 119 -1.03 -3.13 -5.39
C ILE A 119 -0.14 -2.87 -4.18
N THR A 120 0.97 -2.15 -4.41
CA THR A 120 1.92 -1.83 -3.36
C THR A 120 1.96 -0.33 -3.13
N LEU A 121 1.78 0.09 -1.88
CA LEU A 121 1.91 1.48 -1.43
C LEU A 121 3.12 1.59 -0.51
N ARG A 122 3.88 2.67 -0.67
CA ARG A 122 5.06 2.93 0.16
C ARG A 122 4.94 4.30 0.78
N SER A 123 5.20 4.38 2.07
CA SER A 123 5.19 5.64 2.80
C SER A 123 6.28 6.58 2.26
N VAL A 124 5.91 7.84 2.05
CA VAL A 124 6.85 8.87 1.56
C VAL A 124 7.76 9.35 2.69
N ALA A 125 7.16 9.56 3.87
CA ALA A 125 7.90 10.03 5.04
C ALA A 125 8.46 8.85 5.84
N VAL A 126 9.59 9.06 6.48
CA VAL A 126 10.14 8.08 7.43
C VAL A 126 9.52 8.28 8.81
N GLU A 127 9.43 7.20 9.54
CA GLU A 127 8.98 7.20 10.93
C GLU A 127 10.16 7.31 11.90
#